data_a26407bb4377f7c8d9771baa05d47833
#
_entry.id   a26407bb4377f7c8d9771baa05d47833
#
_cell.length_a   1.000
_cell.length_b   1.000
_cell.length_c   1.000
_cell.angle_alpha   90.00
_cell.angle_beta   90.00
_cell.angle_gamma   90.00
#
_symmetry.space_group_name_H-M   'P 1'
#
loop_
_entity.id
_entity.type
_entity.pdbx_description
1 polymer ?
#
loop_
_entity_poly.entity_id
_entity_poly.type
_entity_poly.pdbx_seq_one_letter_code
_entity_poly.pdbx_strand_id
1 'polypeptide(L)'
;VSEATVPNRSAVQAAFWVPLLLLLTVQGLLLWNDPAPLTRGALRGPDAYMRLVRVEALWQDGNWYDTVSRRSNTPYGERLHWTRPLDALLIAGAAPLVPILGQRQALYWWGVAISPLLHILTLLGFLWALRPLLGGGVAYAAILFVAQPAILAYYAAGRADHHSLIGLLFVLLMGLALRLLDREVWLRHGVLAGLAAAALLWVSVEGLLLVGLVLLA
;
A
#
# COMPACT_ATOMS: atom_id res chain seq x y z
N VAL A 1 2.65 5.53 42.11
CA VAL A 1 2.47 6.40 40.92
C VAL A 1 3.85 6.54 40.30
N SER A 2 4.12 5.75 39.25
CA SER A 2 5.39 5.85 38.49
C SER A 2 5.35 7.16 37.71
N GLU A 3 6.30 8.05 37.94
CA GLU A 3 6.52 9.24 37.11
C GLU A 3 6.71 8.79 35.67
N ALA A 4 5.79 9.15 34.79
CA ALA A 4 5.90 8.94 33.36
C ALA A 4 7.08 9.79 32.87
N THR A 5 8.24 9.18 32.68
CA THR A 5 9.42 9.83 32.12
C THR A 5 9.10 10.36 30.72
N VAL A 6 9.16 11.67 30.55
CA VAL A 6 8.99 12.31 29.22
C VAL A 6 10.01 11.69 28.25
N PRO A 7 9.57 11.09 27.15
CA PRO A 7 10.48 10.43 26.24
C PRO A 7 11.49 11.41 25.67
N ASN A 8 12.77 11.05 25.70
CA ASN A 8 13.88 11.87 25.17
C ASN A 8 13.63 12.14 23.67
N ARG A 9 13.68 13.39 23.24
CA ARG A 9 13.45 13.82 21.85
C ARG A 9 14.31 13.03 20.84
N SER A 10 15.56 12.73 21.18
CA SER A 10 16.44 11.92 20.33
C SER A 10 15.95 10.48 20.16
N ALA A 11 15.39 9.88 21.20
CA ALA A 11 14.83 8.52 21.13
C ALA A 11 13.56 8.49 20.25
N VAL A 12 12.72 9.52 20.33
CA VAL A 12 11.52 9.62 19.46
C VAL A 12 11.90 9.79 17.99
N GLN A 13 12.92 10.63 17.71
CA GLN A 13 13.44 10.81 16.36
C GLN A 13 14.09 9.53 15.83
N ALA A 14 14.90 8.85 16.62
CA ALA A 14 15.51 7.58 16.21
C ALA A 14 14.45 6.50 15.91
N ALA A 15 13.39 6.42 16.71
CA ALA A 15 12.28 5.49 16.49
C ALA A 15 11.56 5.70 15.15
N PHE A 16 11.62 6.89 14.59
CA PHE A 16 11.07 7.22 13.26
C PHE A 16 12.10 6.99 12.14
N TRP A 17 13.30 7.56 12.29
CA TRP A 17 14.27 7.59 11.20
C TRP A 17 14.93 6.24 10.93
N VAL A 18 15.21 5.43 11.97
CA VAL A 18 15.88 4.14 11.79
C VAL A 18 15.07 3.17 10.92
N PRO A 19 13.77 2.90 11.19
CA PRO A 19 12.97 2.04 10.31
C PRO A 19 12.81 2.62 8.90
N LEU A 20 12.69 3.94 8.76
CA LEU A 20 12.55 4.58 7.45
C LEU A 20 13.83 4.44 6.62
N LEU A 21 14.99 4.69 7.20
CA LEU A 21 16.28 4.51 6.53
C LEU A 21 16.51 3.05 6.15
N LEU A 22 16.15 2.11 7.04
CA LEU A 22 16.20 0.68 6.74
C LEU A 22 15.31 0.34 5.54
N LEU A 23 14.06 0.84 5.52
CA LEU A 23 13.14 0.62 4.39
C LEU A 23 13.73 1.14 3.09
N LEU A 24 14.24 2.37 3.07
CA LEU A 24 14.85 2.95 1.87
C LEU A 24 16.08 2.17 1.43
N THR A 25 16.92 1.73 2.37
CA THR A 25 18.08 0.88 2.09
C THR A 25 17.66 -0.45 1.47
N VAL A 26 16.67 -1.12 2.05
CA VAL A 26 16.18 -2.41 1.53
C VAL A 26 15.56 -2.25 0.15
N GLN A 27 14.75 -1.21 -0.09
CA GLN A 27 14.21 -0.92 -1.41
C GLN A 27 15.31 -0.62 -2.44
N GLY A 28 16.35 0.11 -2.05
CA GLY A 28 17.54 0.36 -2.87
C GLY A 28 18.28 -0.94 -3.21
N LEU A 29 18.48 -1.83 -2.23
CA LEU A 29 19.10 -3.13 -2.45
C LEU A 29 18.27 -4.05 -3.36
N LEU A 30 16.96 -4.06 -3.21
CA LEU A 30 16.07 -4.81 -4.11
C LEU A 30 16.17 -4.33 -5.55
N LEU A 31 16.24 -3.01 -5.78
CA LEU A 31 16.46 -2.42 -7.11
C LEU A 31 17.87 -2.67 -7.63
N TRP A 32 18.87 -2.68 -6.77
CA TRP A 32 20.25 -3.00 -7.14
C TRP A 32 20.39 -4.44 -7.60
N ASN A 33 19.77 -5.38 -6.88
CA ASN A 33 19.81 -6.82 -7.22
C ASN A 33 18.98 -7.16 -8.48
N ASP A 34 17.90 -6.43 -8.71
CA ASP A 34 17.07 -6.57 -9.91
C ASP A 34 16.69 -5.18 -10.45
N PRO A 35 17.56 -4.57 -11.29
CA PRO A 35 17.33 -3.26 -11.87
C PRO A 35 16.39 -3.28 -13.08
N ALA A 36 15.81 -4.43 -13.45
CA ALA A 36 14.99 -4.58 -14.64
C ALA A 36 13.84 -3.55 -14.77
N PRO A 37 13.15 -3.13 -13.68
CA PRO A 37 12.14 -2.06 -13.76
C PRO A 37 12.72 -0.72 -14.21
N LEU A 38 13.99 -0.43 -13.92
CA LEU A 38 14.63 0.84 -14.28
C LEU A 38 15.32 0.79 -15.64
N THR A 39 15.87 -0.37 -16.03
CA THR A 39 16.78 -0.48 -17.17
C THR A 39 16.17 -1.14 -18.41
N ARG A 40 15.20 -2.04 -18.22
CA ARG A 40 14.61 -2.86 -19.29
C ARG A 40 13.12 -2.67 -19.47
N GLY A 41 12.49 -1.78 -18.71
CA GLY A 41 11.04 -1.58 -18.76
C GLY A 41 10.24 -2.80 -18.28
N ALA A 42 10.82 -3.67 -17.45
CA ALA A 42 10.18 -4.89 -16.99
C ALA A 42 9.50 -4.67 -15.64
N LEU A 43 8.22 -5.04 -15.53
CA LEU A 43 7.47 -5.05 -14.27
C LEU A 43 7.64 -6.38 -13.55
N ARG A 44 7.36 -6.39 -12.26
CA ARG A 44 7.46 -7.59 -11.41
C ARG A 44 6.13 -8.33 -11.36
N GLY A 45 6.10 -9.48 -12.02
CA GLY A 45 4.98 -10.39 -12.07
C GLY A 45 3.90 -10.03 -13.12
N PRO A 46 3.11 -11.01 -13.53
CA PRO A 46 2.09 -10.85 -14.57
C PRO A 46 1.00 -9.86 -14.18
N ASP A 47 0.63 -9.82 -12.90
CA ASP A 47 -0.45 -8.97 -12.39
C ASP A 47 -0.15 -7.47 -12.59
N ALA A 48 1.11 -7.06 -12.45
CA ALA A 48 1.52 -5.69 -12.68
C ALA A 48 1.33 -5.28 -14.16
N TYR A 49 1.68 -6.16 -15.09
CA TYR A 49 1.43 -5.93 -16.52
C TYR A 49 -0.06 -5.87 -16.84
N MET A 50 -0.82 -6.86 -16.37
CA MET A 50 -2.27 -6.91 -16.60
C MET A 50 -2.96 -5.68 -16.01
N ARG A 51 -2.51 -5.21 -14.85
CA ARG A 51 -3.02 -4.01 -14.20
C ARG A 51 -2.77 -2.77 -15.06
N LEU A 52 -1.54 -2.53 -15.52
CA LEU A 52 -1.27 -1.35 -16.33
C LEU A 52 -1.99 -1.37 -17.68
N VAL A 53 -2.10 -2.53 -18.34
CA VAL A 53 -2.89 -2.67 -19.57
C VAL A 53 -4.37 -2.33 -19.35
N ARG A 54 -4.93 -2.79 -18.24
CA ARG A 54 -6.32 -2.50 -17.85
C ARG A 54 -6.52 -1.01 -17.54
N VAL A 55 -5.56 -0.39 -16.86
CA VAL A 55 -5.60 1.04 -16.52
C VAL A 55 -5.45 1.89 -17.78
N GLU A 56 -4.57 1.50 -18.70
CA GLU A 56 -4.42 2.16 -20.01
C GLU A 56 -5.74 2.14 -20.80
N ALA A 57 -6.40 0.97 -20.87
CA ALA A 57 -7.71 0.84 -21.51
C ALA A 57 -8.77 1.72 -20.82
N LEU A 58 -8.87 1.67 -19.47
CA LEU A 58 -9.77 2.54 -18.74
C LEU A 58 -9.54 4.03 -19.03
N TRP A 59 -8.29 4.44 -19.12
CA TRP A 59 -7.93 5.84 -19.37
C TRP A 59 -8.28 6.30 -20.79
N GLN A 60 -8.20 5.39 -21.78
CA GLN A 60 -8.53 5.67 -23.19
C GLN A 60 -10.03 5.61 -23.44
N ASP A 61 -10.71 4.58 -22.96
CA ASP A 61 -12.10 4.27 -23.27
C ASP A 61 -13.11 4.89 -22.28
N GLY A 62 -12.65 5.28 -21.09
CA GLY A 62 -13.48 5.85 -20.02
C GLY A 62 -14.51 4.88 -19.42
N ASN A 63 -14.52 3.61 -19.82
CA ASN A 63 -15.50 2.63 -19.37
C ASN A 63 -15.14 2.03 -18.01
N TRP A 64 -15.61 2.70 -16.95
CA TRP A 64 -15.37 2.29 -15.56
C TRP A 64 -15.84 0.87 -15.25
N TYR A 65 -16.95 0.43 -15.85
CA TYR A 65 -17.59 -0.84 -15.55
C TYR A 65 -17.11 -2.00 -16.43
N ASP A 66 -16.34 -1.76 -17.49
CA ASP A 66 -15.70 -2.83 -18.27
C ASP A 66 -14.56 -3.47 -17.48
N THR A 67 -14.79 -4.70 -17.03
CA THR A 67 -13.82 -5.52 -16.27
C THR A 67 -13.25 -6.66 -17.12
N VAL A 68 -13.57 -6.71 -18.42
CA VAL A 68 -13.13 -7.79 -19.30
C VAL A 68 -11.70 -7.53 -19.79
N SER A 69 -10.80 -8.45 -19.48
CA SER A 69 -9.47 -8.51 -20.10
C SER A 69 -9.55 -9.32 -21.39
N ARG A 70 -9.45 -8.62 -22.53
CA ARG A 70 -9.49 -9.32 -23.85
C ARG A 70 -8.22 -10.07 -24.16
N ARG A 71 -7.13 -9.81 -23.42
CA ARG A 71 -5.84 -10.52 -23.57
C ARG A 71 -5.73 -11.79 -22.72
N SER A 72 -6.59 -11.95 -21.73
CA SER A 72 -6.74 -13.17 -20.95
C SER A 72 -7.77 -14.07 -21.60
N ASN A 73 -7.53 -15.40 -21.55
CA ASN A 73 -8.46 -16.42 -22.05
C ASN A 73 -8.94 -16.17 -23.49
N THR A 74 -8.01 -15.79 -24.37
CA THR A 74 -8.29 -15.52 -25.80
C THR A 74 -8.86 -16.74 -26.51
N PRO A 75 -9.92 -16.60 -27.34
CA PRO A 75 -10.54 -15.36 -27.83
C PRO A 75 -11.70 -14.82 -26.95
N TYR A 76 -12.08 -15.52 -25.89
CA TYR A 76 -13.31 -15.25 -25.12
C TYR A 76 -13.17 -14.04 -24.18
N GLY A 77 -11.96 -13.71 -23.76
CA GLY A 77 -11.73 -12.74 -22.70
C GLY A 77 -11.99 -13.33 -21.31
N GLU A 78 -11.61 -12.61 -20.27
CA GLU A 78 -11.82 -12.98 -18.88
C GLU A 78 -12.32 -11.79 -18.08
N ARG A 79 -13.35 -11.99 -17.27
CA ARG A 79 -13.77 -10.98 -16.28
C ARG A 79 -12.81 -11.02 -15.11
N LEU A 80 -12.07 -9.93 -14.93
CA LEU A 80 -11.19 -9.77 -13.80
C LEU A 80 -11.99 -9.39 -12.55
N HIS A 81 -11.73 -10.08 -11.45
CA HIS A 81 -12.32 -9.79 -10.13
C HIS A 81 -11.72 -8.53 -9.47
N TRP A 82 -10.71 -7.94 -10.06
CA TRP A 82 -10.07 -6.73 -9.54
C TRP A 82 -10.97 -5.52 -9.67
N THR A 83 -11.07 -4.78 -8.61
CA THR A 83 -11.84 -3.54 -8.54
C THR A 83 -11.01 -2.32 -8.95
N ARG A 84 -11.61 -1.13 -8.91
CA ARG A 84 -11.06 0.09 -9.49
C ARG A 84 -10.21 1.00 -8.56
N PRO A 85 -10.17 0.87 -7.22
CA PRO A 85 -9.44 1.82 -6.37
C PRO A 85 -7.96 2.00 -6.74
N LEU A 86 -7.23 0.89 -6.99
CA LEU A 86 -5.84 0.99 -7.42
C LEU A 86 -5.72 1.56 -8.84
N ASP A 87 -6.66 1.22 -9.74
CA ASP A 87 -6.68 1.78 -11.11
C ASP A 87 -6.81 3.31 -11.06
N ALA A 88 -7.70 3.83 -10.19
CA ALA A 88 -7.87 5.26 -9.98
C ALA A 88 -6.60 5.92 -9.40
N LEU A 89 -5.93 5.28 -8.44
CA LEU A 89 -4.66 5.76 -7.88
C LEU A 89 -3.54 5.78 -8.94
N LEU A 90 -3.50 4.78 -9.82
CA LEU A 90 -2.54 4.72 -10.91
C LEU A 90 -2.77 5.85 -11.93
N ILE A 91 -4.02 6.13 -12.29
CA ILE A 91 -4.36 7.26 -13.18
C ILE A 91 -4.04 8.59 -12.50
N ALA A 92 -4.50 8.79 -11.26
CA ALA A 92 -4.31 10.04 -10.53
C ALA A 92 -2.83 10.41 -10.35
N GLY A 93 -1.99 9.43 -10.07
CA GLY A 93 -0.56 9.70 -9.87
C GLY A 93 0.25 9.78 -11.16
N ALA A 94 -0.20 9.12 -12.23
CA ALA A 94 0.42 9.25 -13.55
C ALA A 94 0.02 10.55 -14.27
N ALA A 95 -1.19 11.06 -14.06
CA ALA A 95 -1.71 12.22 -14.76
C ALA A 95 -0.80 13.46 -14.71
N PRO A 96 -0.20 13.86 -13.57
CA PRO A 96 0.73 14.98 -13.50
C PRO A 96 2.01 14.79 -14.32
N LEU A 97 2.38 13.55 -14.63
CA LEU A 97 3.59 13.21 -15.38
C LEU A 97 3.35 13.19 -16.90
N VAL A 98 2.09 13.15 -17.33
CA VAL A 98 1.73 13.05 -18.77
C VAL A 98 2.31 14.18 -19.63
N PRO A 99 2.30 15.46 -19.21
CA PRO A 99 2.86 16.55 -20.02
C PRO A 99 4.36 16.40 -20.31
N ILE A 100 5.08 15.66 -19.45
CA ILE A 100 6.55 15.51 -19.56
C ILE A 100 6.90 14.19 -20.26
N LEU A 101 6.20 13.10 -19.93
CA LEU A 101 6.59 11.75 -20.32
C LEU A 101 5.67 11.14 -21.40
N GLY A 102 4.51 11.73 -21.62
CA GLY A 102 3.42 11.08 -22.36
C GLY A 102 2.71 10.02 -21.51
N GLN A 103 1.46 9.70 -21.86
CA GLN A 103 0.55 8.88 -21.04
C GLN A 103 1.13 7.50 -20.70
N ARG A 104 1.66 6.79 -21.67
CA ARG A 104 2.16 5.41 -21.48
C ARG A 104 3.37 5.35 -20.56
N GLN A 105 4.33 6.26 -20.74
CA GLN A 105 5.52 6.32 -19.90
C GLN A 105 5.19 6.83 -18.50
N ALA A 106 4.30 7.81 -18.38
CA ALA A 106 3.81 8.30 -17.10
C ALA A 106 3.17 7.18 -16.29
N LEU A 107 2.28 6.38 -16.91
CA LEU A 107 1.64 5.24 -16.26
C LEU A 107 2.66 4.17 -15.87
N TYR A 108 3.63 3.88 -16.74
CA TYR A 108 4.70 2.93 -16.44
C TYR A 108 5.51 3.34 -15.20
N TRP A 109 6.06 4.56 -15.20
CA TRP A 109 6.93 5.03 -14.12
C TRP A 109 6.17 5.18 -12.79
N TRP A 110 4.91 5.61 -12.86
CA TRP A 110 4.08 5.62 -11.67
C TRP A 110 3.76 4.20 -11.18
N GLY A 111 3.52 3.25 -12.09
CA GLY A 111 3.36 1.83 -11.76
C GLY A 111 4.61 1.22 -11.12
N VAL A 112 5.81 1.68 -11.51
CA VAL A 112 7.07 1.28 -10.85
C VAL A 112 7.15 1.85 -9.43
N ALA A 113 6.71 3.09 -9.21
CA ALA A 113 6.88 3.82 -7.96
C ALA A 113 5.80 3.56 -6.91
N ILE A 114 4.57 3.18 -7.33
CA ILE A 114 3.40 3.16 -6.42
C ILE A 114 3.59 2.23 -5.22
N SER A 115 4.09 1.01 -5.42
CA SER A 115 4.24 0.06 -4.31
C SER A 115 5.34 0.45 -3.31
N PRO A 116 6.54 0.92 -3.69
CA PRO A 116 7.48 1.54 -2.75
C PRO A 116 6.91 2.73 -1.99
N LEU A 117 6.13 3.60 -2.63
CA LEU A 117 5.47 4.72 -1.96
C LEU A 117 4.42 4.25 -0.95
N LEU A 118 3.61 3.26 -1.32
CA LEU A 118 2.67 2.63 -0.40
C LEU A 118 3.39 1.93 0.75
N HIS A 119 4.62 1.38 0.54
CA HIS A 119 5.43 0.82 1.62
C HIS A 119 5.81 1.88 2.66
N ILE A 120 6.25 3.06 2.20
CA ILE A 120 6.55 4.18 3.11
C ILE A 120 5.30 4.57 3.90
N LEU A 121 4.15 4.75 3.22
CA LEU A 121 2.89 5.09 3.88
C LEU A 121 2.43 4.00 4.87
N THR A 122 2.63 2.73 4.52
CA THR A 122 2.31 1.61 5.40
C THR A 122 3.21 1.59 6.63
N LEU A 123 4.51 1.86 6.48
CA LEU A 123 5.42 1.99 7.62
C LEU A 123 5.00 3.15 8.55
N LEU A 124 4.65 4.31 7.98
CA LEU A 124 4.16 5.44 8.76
C LEU A 124 2.85 5.11 9.49
N GLY A 125 1.93 4.46 8.79
CA GLY A 125 0.69 3.94 9.36
C GLY A 125 0.95 2.92 10.47
N PHE A 126 1.91 2.02 10.29
CA PHE A 126 2.30 1.00 11.27
C PHE A 126 2.88 1.62 12.54
N LEU A 127 3.79 2.59 12.40
CA LEU A 127 4.32 3.35 13.54
C LEU A 127 3.21 4.08 14.30
N TRP A 128 2.29 4.73 13.56
CA TRP A 128 1.13 5.39 14.15
C TRP A 128 0.18 4.39 14.83
N ALA A 129 -0.11 3.26 14.19
CA ALA A 129 -1.06 2.27 14.69
C ALA A 129 -0.60 1.66 16.02
N LEU A 130 0.68 1.24 16.13
CA LEU A 130 1.19 0.50 17.27
C LEU A 130 1.78 1.36 18.39
N ARG A 131 1.99 2.66 18.14
CA ARG A 131 2.55 3.57 19.17
C ARG A 131 1.78 3.55 20.51
N PRO A 132 0.44 3.50 20.54
CA PRO A 132 -0.30 3.44 21.81
C PRO A 132 -0.01 2.17 22.62
N LEU A 133 0.28 1.05 21.96
CA LEU A 133 0.56 -0.22 22.60
C LEU A 133 2.03 -0.38 23.02
N LEU A 134 2.95 0.03 22.16
CA LEU A 134 4.37 -0.30 22.30
C LEU A 134 5.23 0.88 22.76
N GLY A 135 4.68 2.10 22.76
CA GLY A 135 5.46 3.29 23.12
C GLY A 135 6.75 3.39 22.32
N GLY A 136 7.90 3.47 23.00
CA GLY A 136 9.22 3.49 22.37
C GLY A 136 9.61 2.17 21.68
N GLY A 137 9.00 1.05 22.04
CA GLY A 137 9.24 -0.27 21.44
C GLY A 137 8.73 -0.40 20.01
N VAL A 138 7.92 0.55 19.53
CA VAL A 138 7.38 0.56 18.16
C VAL A 138 8.48 0.54 17.09
N ALA A 139 9.67 1.06 17.39
CA ALA A 139 10.81 1.04 16.47
C ALA A 139 11.26 -0.39 16.15
N TYR A 140 11.35 -1.25 17.15
CA TYR A 140 11.73 -2.66 16.97
C TYR A 140 10.68 -3.41 16.14
N ALA A 141 9.39 -3.19 16.42
CA ALA A 141 8.32 -3.77 15.64
C ALA A 141 8.37 -3.29 14.17
N ALA A 142 8.67 -2.01 13.94
CA ALA A 142 8.80 -1.45 12.60
C ALA A 142 10.03 -2.00 11.85
N ILE A 143 11.16 -2.22 12.51
CA ILE A 143 12.33 -2.89 11.92
C ILE A 143 11.97 -4.32 11.50
N LEU A 144 11.28 -5.09 12.36
CA LEU A 144 10.82 -6.44 12.04
C LEU A 144 9.83 -6.43 10.87
N PHE A 145 8.91 -5.45 10.83
CA PHE A 145 7.98 -5.27 9.70
C PHE A 145 8.73 -5.06 8.38
N VAL A 146 9.70 -4.14 8.34
CA VAL A 146 10.49 -3.86 7.14
C VAL A 146 11.35 -5.06 6.72
N ALA A 147 11.82 -5.87 7.67
CA ALA A 147 12.65 -7.05 7.39
C ALA A 147 11.88 -8.27 6.88
N GLN A 148 10.53 -8.24 6.84
CA GLN A 148 9.72 -9.38 6.41
C GLN A 148 9.78 -9.61 4.89
N PRO A 149 10.31 -10.76 4.40
CA PRO A 149 10.44 -11.03 2.96
C PRO A 149 9.12 -10.99 2.19
N ALA A 150 8.04 -11.49 2.81
CA ALA A 150 6.71 -11.46 2.19
C ALA A 150 6.22 -10.03 1.95
N ILE A 151 6.40 -9.13 2.93
CA ILE A 151 6.06 -7.72 2.81
C ILE A 151 6.90 -7.09 1.70
N LEU A 152 8.21 -7.30 1.71
CA LEU A 152 9.10 -6.78 0.68
C LEU A 152 8.70 -7.20 -0.73
N ALA A 153 8.25 -8.45 -0.92
CA ALA A 153 7.80 -8.94 -2.21
C ALA A 153 6.58 -8.16 -2.74
N TYR A 154 5.63 -7.80 -1.87
CA TYR A 154 4.43 -7.06 -2.29
C TYR A 154 4.67 -5.56 -2.51
N TYR A 155 5.69 -5.00 -1.89
CA TYR A 155 6.01 -3.57 -2.00
C TYR A 155 7.20 -3.26 -2.91
N ALA A 156 7.72 -4.26 -3.63
CA ALA A 156 8.86 -4.05 -4.52
C ALA A 156 8.54 -3.10 -5.68
N ALA A 157 9.53 -2.31 -6.09
CA ALA A 157 9.41 -1.42 -7.26
C ALA A 157 9.07 -2.23 -8.52
N GLY A 158 8.14 -1.72 -9.32
CA GLY A 158 7.63 -2.41 -10.51
C GLY A 158 6.51 -3.43 -10.23
N ARG A 159 6.05 -3.54 -8.98
CA ARG A 159 4.90 -4.38 -8.63
C ARG A 159 3.65 -3.52 -8.45
N ALA A 160 3.03 -3.09 -9.55
CA ALA A 160 1.78 -2.33 -9.55
C ALA A 160 0.58 -3.25 -9.23
N ASP A 161 0.52 -3.73 -7.99
CA ASP A 161 -0.47 -4.69 -7.52
C ASP A 161 -1.23 -4.19 -6.29
N HIS A 162 -2.48 -4.67 -6.12
CA HIS A 162 -3.39 -4.20 -5.07
C HIS A 162 -2.97 -4.59 -3.65
N HIS A 163 -2.11 -5.60 -3.48
CA HIS A 163 -1.66 -6.06 -2.17
C HIS A 163 -0.95 -4.98 -1.35
N SER A 164 -0.19 -4.09 -2.00
CA SER A 164 0.44 -2.95 -1.30
C SER A 164 -0.59 -1.96 -0.75
N LEU A 165 -1.71 -1.74 -1.45
CA LEU A 165 -2.82 -0.92 -0.98
C LEU A 165 -3.62 -1.61 0.12
N ILE A 166 -3.86 -2.93 0.00
CA ILE A 166 -4.48 -3.75 1.05
C ILE A 166 -3.69 -3.63 2.35
N GLY A 167 -2.36 -3.79 2.29
CA GLY A 167 -1.50 -3.68 3.46
C GLY A 167 -1.61 -2.32 4.16
N LEU A 168 -1.62 -1.23 3.39
CA LEU A 168 -1.82 0.12 3.95
C LEU A 168 -3.18 0.25 4.64
N LEU A 169 -4.27 -0.12 3.94
CA LEU A 169 -5.63 0.00 4.48
C LEU A 169 -5.82 -0.88 5.72
N PHE A 170 -5.25 -2.09 5.73
CA PHE A 170 -5.30 -2.97 6.89
C PHE A 170 -4.59 -2.38 8.11
N VAL A 171 -3.39 -1.83 7.94
CA VAL A 171 -2.66 -1.17 9.02
C VAL A 171 -3.42 0.05 9.55
N LEU A 172 -4.05 0.83 8.68
CA LEU A 172 -4.89 1.96 9.09
C LEU A 172 -6.13 1.48 9.85
N LEU A 173 -6.81 0.44 9.37
CA LEU A 173 -7.96 -0.16 10.04
C LEU A 173 -7.59 -0.67 11.44
N MET A 174 -6.50 -1.42 11.57
CA MET A 174 -5.98 -1.89 12.86
C MET A 174 -5.68 -0.73 13.82
N GLY A 175 -5.00 0.31 13.33
CA GLY A 175 -4.67 1.48 14.14
C GLY A 175 -5.92 2.25 14.61
N LEU A 176 -6.96 2.31 13.79
CA LEU A 176 -8.24 2.90 14.14
C LEU A 176 -9.01 2.03 15.15
N ALA A 177 -9.03 0.72 14.94
CA ALA A 177 -9.66 -0.25 15.85
C ALA A 177 -9.05 -0.17 17.26
N LEU A 178 -7.72 -0.13 17.36
CA LEU A 178 -7.04 0.06 18.65
C LEU A 178 -7.47 1.34 19.39
N ARG A 179 -7.79 2.41 18.65
CA ARG A 179 -8.26 3.67 19.21
C ARG A 179 -9.73 3.67 19.59
N LEU A 180 -10.52 2.70 19.13
CA LEU A 180 -11.90 2.51 19.60
C LEU A 180 -11.98 2.03 21.04
N LEU A 181 -10.88 1.54 21.60
CA LEU A 181 -10.79 1.21 23.03
C LEU A 181 -10.85 2.48 23.93
N ASP A 182 -10.56 3.65 23.35
CA ASP A 182 -10.70 4.95 24.01
C ASP A 182 -12.10 5.52 23.76
N ARG A 183 -12.91 5.60 24.82
CA ARG A 183 -14.31 6.03 24.75
C ARG A 183 -14.50 7.52 24.41
N GLU A 184 -13.51 8.36 24.65
CA GLU A 184 -13.64 9.81 24.42
C GLU A 184 -13.70 10.17 22.92
N VAL A 185 -13.08 9.39 22.07
CA VAL A 185 -12.94 9.64 20.62
C VAL A 185 -13.54 8.56 19.73
N TRP A 186 -14.33 7.66 20.29
CA TRP A 186 -14.83 6.46 19.64
C TRP A 186 -15.62 6.74 18.35
N LEU A 187 -16.47 7.78 18.30
CA LEU A 187 -17.31 8.06 17.14
C LEU A 187 -16.48 8.41 15.90
N ARG A 188 -15.50 9.31 16.04
CA ARG A 188 -14.60 9.69 14.94
C ARG A 188 -13.80 8.50 14.44
N HIS A 189 -13.19 7.75 15.34
CA HIS A 189 -12.40 6.58 14.98
C HIS A 189 -13.27 5.46 14.41
N GLY A 190 -14.51 5.31 14.90
CA GLY A 190 -15.49 4.35 14.37
C GLY A 190 -15.87 4.65 12.92
N VAL A 191 -16.17 5.92 12.59
CA VAL A 191 -16.46 6.33 11.22
C VAL A 191 -15.26 6.09 10.30
N LEU A 192 -14.06 6.49 10.73
CA LEU A 192 -12.84 6.27 9.94
C LEU A 192 -12.51 4.79 9.77
N ALA A 193 -12.70 3.97 10.83
CA ALA A 193 -12.53 2.52 10.75
C ALA A 193 -13.53 1.89 9.77
N GLY A 194 -14.79 2.32 9.82
CA GLY A 194 -15.81 1.90 8.86
C GLY A 194 -15.44 2.24 7.41
N LEU A 195 -14.92 3.47 7.17
CA LEU A 195 -14.45 3.88 5.85
C LEU A 195 -13.22 3.07 5.40
N ALA A 196 -12.27 2.82 6.29
CA ALA A 196 -11.09 1.99 5.98
C ALA A 196 -11.49 0.54 5.67
N ALA A 197 -12.43 -0.04 6.44
CA ALA A 197 -12.98 -1.36 6.18
C ALA A 197 -13.72 -1.43 4.84
N ALA A 198 -14.56 -0.44 4.54
CA ALA A 198 -15.28 -0.35 3.27
C ALA A 198 -14.31 -0.22 2.08
N ALA A 199 -13.27 0.62 2.21
CA ALA A 199 -12.22 0.75 1.19
C ALA A 199 -11.47 -0.58 0.99
N LEU A 200 -11.14 -1.29 2.07
CA LEU A 200 -10.45 -2.57 2.03
C LEU A 200 -11.29 -3.64 1.29
N LEU A 201 -12.59 -3.73 1.63
CA LEU A 201 -13.54 -4.61 0.95
C LEU A 201 -13.72 -4.22 -0.52
N TRP A 202 -13.69 -2.92 -0.83
CA TRP A 202 -13.79 -2.46 -2.22
C TRP A 202 -12.54 -2.79 -3.03
N VAL A 203 -11.34 -2.75 -2.43
CA VAL A 203 -10.09 -3.08 -3.13
C VAL A 203 -10.02 -4.54 -3.53
N SER A 204 -10.38 -5.45 -2.61
CA SER A 204 -10.33 -6.90 -2.88
C SER A 204 -11.23 -7.67 -1.91
N VAL A 205 -11.74 -8.81 -2.38
CA VAL A 205 -12.45 -9.80 -1.56
C VAL A 205 -11.60 -10.33 -0.40
N GLU A 206 -10.28 -10.32 -0.53
CA GLU A 206 -9.32 -10.67 0.54
C GLU A 206 -9.49 -9.75 1.75
N GLY A 207 -9.94 -8.52 1.52
CA GLY A 207 -10.29 -7.56 2.57
C GLY A 207 -11.32 -8.11 3.56
N LEU A 208 -12.19 -9.05 3.14
CA LEU A 208 -13.20 -9.66 4.01
C LEU A 208 -12.55 -10.42 5.17
N LEU A 209 -11.48 -11.19 4.91
CA LEU A 209 -10.72 -11.88 5.95
C LEU A 209 -10.10 -10.89 6.94
N LEU A 210 -9.48 -9.83 6.41
CA LEU A 210 -8.78 -8.85 7.23
C LEU A 210 -9.74 -8.02 8.09
N VAL A 211 -10.89 -7.60 7.54
CA VAL A 211 -11.95 -6.92 8.29
C VAL A 211 -12.54 -7.87 9.33
N GLY A 212 -12.80 -9.13 8.96
CA GLY A 212 -13.30 -10.14 9.88
C GLY A 212 -12.37 -10.37 11.07
N LEU A 213 -11.06 -10.44 10.86
CA LEU A 213 -10.07 -10.55 11.93
C LEU A 213 -10.11 -9.35 12.89
N VAL A 214 -10.28 -8.13 12.37
CA VAL A 214 -10.36 -6.93 13.21
C VAL A 214 -11.66 -6.87 14.01
N LEU A 215 -12.78 -7.37 13.47
CA LEU A 215 -14.07 -7.38 14.16
C LEU A 215 -14.16 -8.46 15.23
N LEU A 216 -13.32 -9.50 15.16
CA LEU A 216 -13.29 -10.61 16.13
C LEU A 216 -12.24 -10.40 17.24
N ALA A 217 -11.35 -9.41 17.10
CA ALA A 217 -10.30 -9.10 18.09
C ALA A 217 -10.79 -8.11 19.14
#